data_26a8f5215673024db772b3cdfd1ff05e
#
_entry.id   26a8f5215673024db772b3cdfd1ff05e
#
_cell.length_a   1.000
_cell.length_b   1.000
_cell.length_c   1.000
_cell.angle_alpha   90.00
_cell.angle_beta   90.00
_cell.angle_gamma   90.00
#
_symmetry.space_group_name_H-M   'P 1'
#
loop_
_entity.id
_entity.type
_entity.pdbx_description
1 polymer ?
#
loop_
_entity_poly.entity_id
_entity_poly.type
_entity_poly.pdbx_seq_one_letter_code
_entity_poly.pdbx_strand_id
1 'polypeptide(L)'
;MKFILASNNEGKKAEMLRIIRPLIPEIEILTAREAGFGTVDPEETGVTFAENAEIKARAFMELTGMPAIADDSGLCVDALGGAPGVHTARYAGDHDFDSAMDKLLDELKDVPMDKRGAYFISAICCVWPDGRMLTAEGRCNGYIGLEKGGKEGFGFDPVFYMPGGRCFGSIPGDEKDAISHRGNSMREFAAKLRQFLK
;
A
#
# COMPACT_ATOMS: atom_id res chain seq x y z
N MET A 1 22.35 -1.23 -7.53
CA MET A 1 21.39 -2.13 -8.22
C MET A 1 20.14 -1.34 -8.55
N LYS A 2 19.61 -1.49 -9.78
CA LYS A 2 18.55 -0.64 -10.32
C LYS A 2 17.24 -1.41 -10.47
N PHE A 3 16.13 -0.83 -10.00
CA PHE A 3 14.79 -1.40 -10.05
C PHE A 3 13.81 -0.40 -10.69
N ILE A 4 12.74 -0.92 -11.27
CA ILE A 4 11.59 -0.13 -11.69
C ILE A 4 10.51 -0.22 -10.60
N LEU A 5 10.00 0.90 -10.14
CA LEU A 5 8.76 0.95 -9.36
C LEU A 5 7.59 1.03 -10.33
N ALA A 6 6.72 0.04 -10.31
CA ALA A 6 5.50 -0.03 -11.13
C ALA A 6 4.44 0.98 -10.62
N SER A 7 4.85 2.24 -10.53
CA SER A 7 4.03 3.36 -10.08
C SER A 7 4.65 4.68 -10.51
N ASN A 8 3.79 5.69 -10.73
CA ASN A 8 4.20 7.07 -10.97
C ASN A 8 4.18 7.92 -9.69
N ASN A 9 3.87 7.32 -8.54
CA ASN A 9 3.73 8.03 -7.28
C ASN A 9 5.11 8.28 -6.64
N GLU A 10 5.59 9.53 -6.74
CA GLU A 10 6.86 9.96 -6.17
C GLU A 10 6.88 9.86 -4.63
N GLY A 11 5.73 9.99 -3.98
CA GLY A 11 5.61 9.80 -2.53
C GLY A 11 5.90 8.35 -2.13
N LYS A 12 5.36 7.37 -2.86
CA LYS A 12 5.67 5.95 -2.65
C LYS A 12 7.15 5.65 -2.86
N LYS A 13 7.76 6.21 -3.91
CA LYS A 13 9.20 6.08 -4.18
C LYS A 13 10.04 6.65 -3.04
N ALA A 14 9.71 7.86 -2.58
CA ALA A 14 10.43 8.53 -1.51
C ALA A 14 10.35 7.73 -0.19
N GLU A 15 9.16 7.25 0.16
CA GLU A 15 8.91 6.40 1.33
C GLU A 15 9.71 5.09 1.23
N MET A 16 9.66 4.41 0.10
CA MET A 16 10.41 3.17 -0.15
C MET A 16 11.92 3.38 -0.01
N LEU A 17 12.47 4.43 -0.62
CA LEU A 17 13.89 4.75 -0.53
C LEU A 17 14.32 5.11 0.89
N ARG A 18 13.50 5.82 1.65
CA ARG A 18 13.77 6.16 3.05
C ARG A 18 13.93 4.91 3.93
N ILE A 19 13.12 3.87 3.67
CA ILE A 19 13.14 2.63 4.44
C ILE A 19 14.23 1.66 3.95
N ILE A 20 14.45 1.55 2.63
CA ILE A 20 15.36 0.55 2.06
C ILE A 20 16.82 0.98 2.08
N ARG A 21 17.13 2.26 1.80
CA ARG A 21 18.52 2.76 1.71
C ARG A 21 19.37 2.55 2.95
N PRO A 22 18.86 2.62 4.18
CA PRO A 22 19.67 2.27 5.37
C PRO A 22 20.16 0.83 5.38
N LEU A 23 19.51 -0.09 4.68
CA LEU A 23 19.87 -1.51 4.58
C LEU A 23 20.61 -1.84 3.28
N ILE A 24 20.35 -1.10 2.21
CA ILE A 24 20.88 -1.30 0.84
C ILE A 24 21.20 0.09 0.27
N PRO A 25 22.34 0.70 0.65
CA PRO A 25 22.66 2.09 0.27
C PRO A 25 22.77 2.33 -1.24
N GLU A 26 23.21 1.32 -2.00
CA GLU A 26 23.40 1.37 -3.44
C GLU A 26 22.12 1.11 -4.26
N ILE A 27 20.97 0.99 -3.62
CA ILE A 27 19.70 0.78 -4.34
C ILE A 27 19.31 2.04 -5.14
N GLU A 28 18.97 1.83 -6.38
CA GLU A 28 18.40 2.83 -7.28
C GLU A 28 17.01 2.38 -7.71
N ILE A 29 16.02 3.23 -7.55
CA ILE A 29 14.63 2.96 -7.93
C ILE A 29 14.18 4.08 -8.86
N LEU A 30 13.71 3.71 -10.05
CA LEU A 30 13.07 4.60 -11.00
C LEU A 30 11.55 4.38 -10.95
N THR A 31 10.78 5.47 -10.98
CA THR A 31 9.34 5.35 -11.24
C THR A 31 9.08 4.89 -12.68
N ALA A 32 7.86 4.42 -12.96
CA ALA A 32 7.44 4.08 -14.31
C ALA A 32 7.65 5.25 -15.29
N ARG A 33 7.35 6.48 -14.85
CA ARG A 33 7.55 7.71 -15.64
C ARG A 33 9.02 7.98 -15.94
N GLU A 34 9.90 7.89 -14.94
CA GLU A 34 11.34 8.09 -15.13
C GLU A 34 11.95 7.04 -16.06
N ALA A 35 11.36 5.86 -16.12
CA ALA A 35 11.75 4.80 -17.03
C ALA A 35 11.14 4.92 -18.43
N GLY A 36 10.28 5.92 -18.68
CA GLY A 36 9.64 6.16 -19.99
C GLY A 36 8.30 5.42 -20.18
N PHE A 37 7.75 4.80 -19.14
CA PHE A 37 6.52 4.00 -19.17
C PHE A 37 5.40 4.60 -18.32
N GLY A 38 5.38 5.92 -18.13
CA GLY A 38 4.46 6.63 -17.25
C GLY A 38 2.98 6.56 -17.63
N THR A 39 2.63 6.10 -18.84
CA THR A 39 1.25 5.91 -19.30
C THR A 39 0.78 4.46 -19.19
N VAL A 40 1.65 3.55 -18.78
CA VAL A 40 1.30 2.14 -18.61
C VAL A 40 0.59 1.96 -17.27
N ASP A 41 -0.61 1.38 -17.34
CA ASP A 41 -1.45 1.07 -16.18
C ASP A 41 -1.99 -0.36 -16.34
N PRO A 42 -1.29 -1.37 -15.79
CA PRO A 42 -1.73 -2.75 -15.87
C PRO A 42 -3.07 -2.95 -15.18
N GLU A 43 -3.99 -3.68 -15.83
CA GLU A 43 -5.28 -4.01 -15.24
C GLU A 43 -5.10 -4.93 -14.01
N GLU A 44 -5.61 -4.49 -12.87
CA GLU A 44 -5.59 -5.21 -11.61
C GLU A 44 -6.75 -6.21 -11.54
N THR A 45 -6.53 -7.44 -12.04
CA THR A 45 -7.53 -8.52 -12.09
C THR A 45 -7.42 -9.50 -10.92
N GLY A 46 -6.47 -9.31 -10.03
CA GLY A 46 -6.26 -10.14 -8.86
C GLY A 46 -7.37 -9.98 -7.82
N VAL A 47 -7.64 -11.04 -7.08
CA VAL A 47 -8.61 -11.04 -5.97
C VAL A 47 -7.95 -10.76 -4.62
N THR A 48 -6.63 -10.68 -4.60
CA THR A 48 -5.82 -10.29 -3.43
C THR A 48 -4.85 -9.17 -3.77
N PHE A 49 -4.40 -8.44 -2.75
CA PHE A 49 -3.38 -7.40 -2.91
C PHE A 49 -2.04 -7.98 -3.42
N ALA A 50 -1.69 -9.19 -2.98
CA ALA A 50 -0.48 -9.87 -3.44
C ALA A 50 -0.54 -10.21 -4.93
N GLU A 51 -1.67 -10.70 -5.44
CA GLU A 51 -1.88 -10.95 -6.86
C GLU A 51 -1.80 -9.67 -7.69
N ASN A 52 -2.43 -8.58 -7.24
CA ASN A 52 -2.35 -7.29 -7.95
C ASN A 52 -0.93 -6.71 -7.94
N ALA A 53 -0.21 -6.81 -6.83
CA ALA A 53 1.20 -6.42 -6.78
C ALA A 53 2.05 -7.26 -7.76
N GLU A 54 1.82 -8.58 -7.83
CA GLU A 54 2.51 -9.46 -8.78
C GLU A 54 2.20 -9.11 -10.23
N ILE A 55 0.92 -8.91 -10.58
CA ILE A 55 0.50 -8.50 -11.93
C ILE A 55 1.23 -7.25 -12.37
N LYS A 56 1.24 -6.21 -11.54
CA LYS A 56 1.93 -4.94 -11.83
C LYS A 56 3.44 -5.15 -11.97
N ALA A 57 4.08 -5.88 -11.06
CA ALA A 57 5.51 -6.12 -11.11
C ALA A 57 5.93 -6.89 -12.37
N ARG A 58 5.19 -7.93 -12.75
CA ARG A 58 5.45 -8.69 -13.97
C ARG A 58 5.30 -7.84 -15.21
N ALA A 59 4.22 -7.08 -15.35
CA ALA A 59 3.99 -6.22 -16.50
C ALA A 59 5.15 -5.24 -16.71
N PHE A 60 5.63 -4.58 -15.67
CA PHE A 60 6.76 -3.65 -15.77
C PHE A 60 8.10 -4.35 -15.97
N MET A 61 8.32 -5.52 -15.40
CA MET A 61 9.51 -6.34 -15.65
C MET A 61 9.58 -6.77 -17.11
N GLU A 62 8.48 -7.23 -17.70
CA GLU A 62 8.40 -7.64 -19.11
C GLU A 62 8.63 -6.47 -20.06
N LEU A 63 8.04 -5.30 -19.77
CA LEU A 63 8.18 -4.10 -20.59
C LEU A 63 9.60 -3.53 -20.57
N THR A 64 10.28 -3.60 -19.41
CA THR A 64 11.56 -2.91 -19.21
C THR A 64 12.78 -3.84 -19.34
N GLY A 65 12.57 -5.14 -19.19
CA GLY A 65 13.67 -6.12 -19.05
C GLY A 65 14.48 -5.93 -17.75
N MET A 66 13.95 -5.18 -16.78
CA MET A 66 14.61 -4.87 -15.51
C MET A 66 13.81 -5.44 -14.32
N PRO A 67 14.48 -5.70 -13.18
CA PRO A 67 13.73 -6.04 -11.96
C PRO A 67 12.71 -4.97 -11.65
N ALA A 68 11.45 -5.37 -11.40
CA ALA A 68 10.36 -4.44 -11.13
C ALA A 68 9.74 -4.73 -9.77
N ILE A 69 9.47 -3.66 -9.02
CA ILE A 69 8.82 -3.66 -7.72
C ILE A 69 7.44 -3.05 -7.90
N ALA A 70 6.41 -3.70 -7.36
CA ALA A 70 5.08 -3.12 -7.23
C ALA A 70 4.56 -3.28 -5.81
N ASP A 71 3.72 -2.36 -5.38
CA ASP A 71 2.92 -2.48 -4.17
C ASP A 71 1.44 -2.39 -4.51
N ASP A 72 0.64 -3.14 -3.76
CA ASP A 72 -0.80 -2.96 -3.71
C ASP A 72 -1.26 -2.91 -2.27
N SER A 73 -2.22 -2.03 -1.95
CA SER A 73 -2.62 -1.79 -0.58
C SER A 73 -4.04 -1.30 -0.47
N GLY A 74 -4.68 -1.59 0.65
CA GLY A 74 -6.03 -1.12 0.90
C GLY A 74 -6.50 -1.33 2.33
N LEU A 75 -7.75 -0.92 2.54
CA LEU A 75 -8.49 -1.06 3.78
C LEU A 75 -9.42 -2.27 3.70
N CYS A 76 -9.43 -3.07 4.75
CA CYS A 76 -10.39 -4.16 4.94
C CYS A 76 -11.17 -3.91 6.23
N VAL A 77 -12.50 -4.03 6.18
CA VAL A 77 -13.40 -3.81 7.32
C VAL A 77 -14.16 -5.10 7.62
N ASP A 78 -14.03 -5.59 8.85
CA ASP A 78 -14.56 -6.91 9.23
C ASP A 78 -16.09 -6.98 9.09
N ALA A 79 -16.81 -5.94 9.52
CA ALA A 79 -18.26 -5.86 9.44
C ALA A 79 -18.81 -5.84 8.00
N LEU A 80 -17.95 -5.51 7.02
CA LEU A 80 -18.29 -5.47 5.60
C LEU A 80 -17.69 -6.67 4.83
N GLY A 81 -17.34 -7.75 5.54
CA GLY A 81 -16.77 -8.94 4.91
C GLY A 81 -15.42 -8.69 4.21
N GLY A 82 -14.67 -7.69 4.67
CA GLY A 82 -13.37 -7.30 4.11
C GLY A 82 -13.45 -6.19 3.06
N ALA A 83 -14.65 -5.71 2.69
CA ALA A 83 -14.75 -4.52 1.83
C ALA A 83 -14.19 -3.27 2.54
N PRO A 84 -13.65 -2.27 1.80
CA PRO A 84 -13.46 -2.19 0.35
C PRO A 84 -12.42 -3.15 -0.25
N GLY A 85 -11.45 -3.68 0.51
CA GLY A 85 -10.47 -4.65 0.03
C GLY A 85 -9.66 -4.12 -1.16
N VAL A 86 -9.44 -4.94 -2.18
CA VAL A 86 -8.70 -4.56 -3.40
C VAL A 86 -9.37 -3.42 -4.19
N HIS A 87 -10.60 -3.07 -3.87
CA HIS A 87 -11.32 -1.95 -4.48
C HIS A 87 -11.18 -0.63 -3.71
N THR A 88 -10.27 -0.55 -2.74
CA THR A 88 -10.07 0.62 -1.86
C THR A 88 -9.98 1.94 -2.62
N ALA A 89 -9.21 1.99 -3.71
CA ALA A 89 -9.04 3.21 -4.50
C ALA A 89 -10.29 3.61 -5.34
N ARG A 90 -11.20 2.67 -5.56
CA ARG A 90 -12.40 2.83 -6.43
C ARG A 90 -13.72 2.66 -5.68
N TYR A 91 -13.70 2.71 -4.35
CA TYR A 91 -14.84 2.34 -3.51
C TYR A 91 -16.08 3.24 -3.68
N ALA A 92 -15.92 4.52 -4.00
CA ALA A 92 -17.00 5.46 -4.31
C ALA A 92 -16.76 6.30 -5.58
N GLY A 93 -15.79 5.88 -6.40
CA GLY A 93 -15.33 6.60 -7.58
C GLY A 93 -13.81 6.47 -7.70
N ASP A 94 -13.24 6.84 -8.83
CA ASP A 94 -11.81 6.71 -9.04
C ASP A 94 -11.05 7.75 -8.19
N HIS A 95 -10.37 7.25 -7.14
CA HIS A 95 -9.60 8.05 -6.17
C HIS A 95 -10.41 9.15 -5.43
N ASP A 96 -11.74 9.06 -5.40
CA ASP A 96 -12.59 9.93 -4.60
C ASP A 96 -12.69 9.40 -3.14
N PHE A 97 -11.63 9.64 -2.38
CA PHE A 97 -11.55 9.16 -1.00
C PHE A 97 -12.50 9.89 -0.04
N ASP A 98 -12.91 11.13 -0.35
CA ASP A 98 -13.84 11.85 0.52
C ASP A 98 -15.23 11.23 0.47
N SER A 99 -15.77 11.01 -0.73
CA SER A 99 -17.00 10.25 -0.94
C SER A 99 -16.89 8.80 -0.45
N ALA A 100 -15.72 8.17 -0.61
CA ALA A 100 -15.48 6.81 -0.14
C ALA A 100 -15.55 6.69 1.40
N MET A 101 -15.02 7.67 2.14
CA MET A 101 -15.13 7.72 3.59
C MET A 101 -16.57 7.95 4.04
N ASP A 102 -17.30 8.86 3.38
CA ASP A 102 -18.71 9.13 3.71
C ASP A 102 -19.57 7.89 3.49
N LYS A 103 -19.38 7.20 2.36
CA LYS A 103 -20.04 5.92 2.08
C LYS A 103 -19.73 4.88 3.15
N LEU A 104 -18.45 4.72 3.52
CA LEU A 104 -18.03 3.77 4.54
C LEU A 104 -18.67 4.05 5.90
N LEU A 105 -18.71 5.32 6.31
CA LEU A 105 -19.35 5.72 7.57
C LEU A 105 -20.85 5.48 7.56
N ASP A 106 -21.54 5.73 6.43
CA ASP A 106 -22.98 5.44 6.29
C ASP A 106 -23.27 3.93 6.32
N GLU A 107 -22.49 3.11 5.65
CA GLU A 107 -22.62 1.64 5.69
C GLU A 107 -22.41 1.07 7.10
N LEU A 108 -21.60 1.74 7.93
CA LEU A 108 -21.32 1.32 9.31
C LEU A 108 -22.18 2.01 10.36
N LYS A 109 -23.13 2.89 10.01
CA LYS A 109 -23.88 3.73 10.97
C LYS A 109 -24.57 2.93 12.08
N ASP A 110 -25.10 1.75 11.76
CA ASP A 110 -25.80 0.86 12.69
C ASP A 110 -24.89 -0.23 13.28
N VAL A 111 -23.60 -0.24 12.95
CA VAL A 111 -22.61 -1.19 13.46
C VAL A 111 -22.03 -0.67 14.77
N PRO A 112 -22.15 -1.40 15.89
CA PRO A 112 -21.58 -0.96 17.17
C PRO A 112 -20.04 -0.93 17.12
N MET A 113 -19.44 -0.09 17.98
CA MET A 113 -18.00 0.20 17.99
C MET A 113 -17.11 -1.05 18.13
N ASP A 114 -17.53 -2.00 18.94
CA ASP A 114 -16.81 -3.27 19.18
C ASP A 114 -16.80 -4.20 17.96
N LYS A 115 -17.61 -3.92 16.93
CA LYS A 115 -17.70 -4.67 15.66
C LYS A 115 -17.15 -3.90 14.45
N ARG A 116 -16.55 -2.72 14.65
CA ARG A 116 -15.96 -1.90 13.59
C ARG A 116 -14.48 -2.22 13.33
N GLY A 117 -14.04 -3.42 13.69
CA GLY A 117 -12.69 -3.90 13.43
C GLY A 117 -12.29 -3.72 11.96
N ALA A 118 -11.08 -3.22 11.73
CA ALA A 118 -10.56 -2.98 10.40
C ALA A 118 -9.04 -3.13 10.39
N TYR A 119 -8.48 -3.30 9.21
CA TYR A 119 -7.04 -3.27 9.04
C TYR A 119 -6.66 -2.70 7.67
N PHE A 120 -5.55 -1.99 7.65
CA PHE A 120 -4.83 -1.75 6.42
C PHE A 120 -3.88 -2.89 6.12
N ILE A 121 -3.71 -3.21 4.85
CA ILE A 121 -2.76 -4.19 4.34
C ILE A 121 -1.98 -3.60 3.16
N SER A 122 -0.71 -3.96 3.04
CA SER A 122 0.15 -3.65 1.89
C SER A 122 0.91 -4.89 1.51
N ALA A 123 0.80 -5.29 0.25
CA ALA A 123 1.59 -6.35 -0.36
C ALA A 123 2.60 -5.75 -1.33
N ILE A 124 3.84 -6.20 -1.25
CA ILE A 124 4.93 -5.83 -2.16
C ILE A 124 5.37 -7.07 -2.92
N CYS A 125 5.52 -6.95 -4.23
CA CYS A 125 6.11 -7.96 -5.09
C CYS A 125 7.26 -7.36 -5.89
N CYS A 126 8.38 -8.09 -5.96
CA CYS A 126 9.48 -7.80 -6.86
C CYS A 126 9.73 -8.99 -7.75
N VAL A 127 9.79 -8.77 -9.06
CA VAL A 127 10.04 -9.82 -10.07
C VAL A 127 11.30 -9.48 -10.84
N TRP A 128 12.17 -10.48 -11.08
CA TRP A 128 13.39 -10.38 -11.88
C TRP A 128 13.20 -11.00 -13.26
N PRO A 129 13.96 -10.57 -14.30
CA PRO A 129 13.88 -11.15 -15.64
C PRO A 129 14.23 -12.64 -15.71
N ASP A 130 14.97 -13.16 -14.74
CA ASP A 130 15.29 -14.60 -14.63
C ASP A 130 14.17 -15.44 -13.99
N GLY A 131 13.03 -14.82 -13.68
CA GLY A 131 11.87 -15.47 -13.08
C GLY A 131 11.87 -15.55 -11.56
N ARG A 132 12.94 -15.11 -10.88
CA ARG A 132 12.95 -15.01 -9.42
C ARG A 132 11.92 -13.99 -8.97
N MET A 133 11.34 -14.24 -7.79
CA MET A 133 10.34 -13.39 -7.20
C MET A 133 10.55 -13.25 -5.69
N LEU A 134 10.29 -12.08 -5.16
CA LEU A 134 10.33 -11.76 -3.74
C LEU A 134 9.05 -11.03 -3.33
N THR A 135 8.40 -11.50 -2.28
CA THR A 135 7.17 -10.91 -1.75
C THR A 135 7.33 -10.52 -0.28
N ALA A 136 6.62 -9.48 0.10
CA ALA A 136 6.48 -9.06 1.49
C ALA A 136 5.07 -8.51 1.72
N GLU A 137 4.59 -8.64 2.95
CA GLU A 137 3.28 -8.14 3.34
C GLU A 137 3.39 -7.43 4.69
N GLY A 138 2.64 -6.33 4.84
CA GLY A 138 2.53 -5.61 6.09
C GLY A 138 1.09 -5.29 6.42
N ARG A 139 0.73 -5.40 7.69
CA ARG A 139 -0.62 -5.14 8.19
C ARG A 139 -0.57 -4.16 9.35
N CYS A 140 -1.60 -3.32 9.45
CA CYS A 140 -1.84 -2.44 10.58
C CYS A 140 -3.28 -2.60 11.02
N ASN A 141 -3.50 -3.14 12.22
CA ASN A 141 -4.84 -3.37 12.76
C ASN A 141 -5.37 -2.12 13.49
N GLY A 142 -6.68 -1.91 13.40
CA GLY A 142 -7.38 -0.81 14.02
C GLY A 142 -8.88 -0.99 13.93
N TYR A 143 -9.59 0.12 13.83
CA TYR A 143 -11.04 0.13 13.69
C TYR A 143 -11.50 1.40 12.96
N ILE A 144 -12.72 1.39 12.43
CA ILE A 144 -13.34 2.56 11.82
C ILE A 144 -14.08 3.36 12.89
N GLY A 145 -13.73 4.64 13.02
CA GLY A 145 -14.39 5.57 13.92
C GLY A 145 -15.83 5.91 13.51
N LEU A 146 -16.46 6.80 14.29
CA LEU A 146 -17.81 7.29 14.00
C LEU A 146 -17.81 8.49 13.05
N GLU A 147 -16.68 9.18 12.94
CA GLU A 147 -16.51 10.42 12.18
C GLU A 147 -15.08 10.52 11.63
N LYS A 148 -14.88 11.44 10.69
CA LYS A 148 -13.54 11.78 10.14
C LYS A 148 -12.76 12.55 11.22
N GLY A 149 -11.51 12.15 11.47
CA GLY A 149 -10.58 12.78 12.41
C GLY A 149 -9.24 13.11 11.75
N GLY A 150 -8.59 14.16 12.29
CA GLY A 150 -7.29 14.59 11.76
C GLY A 150 -7.36 15.24 10.37
N LYS A 151 -6.17 15.65 9.89
CA LYS A 151 -6.01 16.30 8.57
C LYS A 151 -4.75 15.81 7.86
N GLU A 152 -4.05 14.87 8.49
CA GLU A 152 -2.82 14.28 7.96
C GLU A 152 -3.12 13.01 7.17
N GLY A 153 -2.16 12.60 6.34
CA GLY A 153 -2.24 11.35 5.59
C GLY A 153 -3.05 11.46 4.30
N PHE A 154 -3.58 10.33 3.85
CA PHE A 154 -4.34 10.20 2.60
C PHE A 154 -5.34 9.01 2.70
N GLY A 155 -6.24 8.93 1.71
CA GLY A 155 -7.17 7.81 1.62
C GLY A 155 -8.13 7.75 2.81
N PHE A 156 -8.21 6.60 3.42
CA PHE A 156 -9.08 6.34 4.58
C PHE A 156 -8.46 6.67 5.95
N ASP A 157 -7.30 7.31 5.99
CA ASP A 157 -6.63 7.68 7.25
C ASP A 157 -7.51 8.45 8.24
N PRO A 158 -8.34 9.42 7.79
CA PRO A 158 -9.20 10.18 8.70
C PRO A 158 -10.28 9.37 9.41
N VAL A 159 -10.66 8.20 8.88
CA VAL A 159 -11.69 7.35 9.51
C VAL A 159 -11.11 6.13 10.21
N PHE A 160 -9.80 5.89 10.08
CA PHE A 160 -9.12 4.75 10.69
C PHE A 160 -8.45 5.11 12.00
N TYR A 161 -8.74 4.34 13.04
CA TYR A 161 -8.23 4.57 14.39
C TYR A 161 -7.42 3.36 14.88
N MET A 162 -6.29 3.67 15.51
CA MET A 162 -5.43 2.67 16.16
C MET A 162 -6.03 2.19 17.48
N PRO A 163 -5.67 1.00 17.95
CA PRO A 163 -5.91 0.63 19.35
C PRO A 163 -5.41 1.73 20.29
N GLY A 164 -6.26 2.17 21.23
CA GLY A 164 -5.98 3.32 22.09
C GLY A 164 -6.59 4.64 21.60
N GLY A 165 -7.31 4.66 20.46
CA GLY A 165 -8.15 5.78 20.04
C GLY A 165 -7.44 6.88 19.26
N ARG A 166 -6.19 6.67 18.83
CA ARG A 166 -5.49 7.66 18.02
C ARG A 166 -5.86 7.50 16.54
N CYS A 167 -6.36 8.57 15.93
CA CYS A 167 -6.70 8.61 14.52
C CYS A 167 -5.44 8.60 13.64
N PHE A 168 -5.43 7.78 12.59
CA PHE A 168 -4.36 7.72 11.59
C PHE A 168 -4.18 9.06 10.85
N GLY A 169 -5.28 9.78 10.60
CA GLY A 169 -5.28 11.14 10.05
C GLY A 169 -4.73 12.23 10.99
N SER A 170 -4.24 11.84 12.18
CA SER A 170 -3.57 12.75 13.13
C SER A 170 -2.11 12.37 13.38
N ILE A 171 -1.59 11.36 12.67
CA ILE A 171 -0.23 10.85 12.87
C ILE A 171 0.71 11.49 11.83
N PRO A 172 1.79 12.18 12.26
CA PRO A 172 2.81 12.67 11.34
C PRO A 172 3.45 11.56 10.50
N GLY A 173 3.85 11.88 9.28
CA GLY A 173 4.33 10.90 8.31
C GLY A 173 5.45 9.98 8.83
N ASP A 174 6.47 10.55 9.49
CA ASP A 174 7.61 9.77 10.00
C ASP A 174 7.19 8.76 11.08
N GLU A 175 6.27 9.14 11.96
CA GLU A 175 5.72 8.25 12.98
C GLU A 175 4.82 7.18 12.35
N LYS A 176 4.04 7.58 11.33
CA LYS A 176 3.18 6.67 10.59
C LYS A 176 3.98 5.58 9.87
N ASP A 177 5.13 5.92 9.27
CA ASP A 177 6.01 4.94 8.62
C ASP A 177 6.47 3.84 9.59
N ALA A 178 6.65 4.16 10.86
CA ALA A 178 7.08 3.18 11.87
C ALA A 178 6.00 2.12 12.19
N ILE A 179 4.71 2.46 12.03
CA ILE A 179 3.58 1.63 12.49
C ILE A 179 2.63 1.20 11.38
N SER A 180 2.70 1.84 10.20
CA SER A 180 1.77 1.58 9.11
C SER A 180 1.98 0.22 8.43
N HIS A 181 0.93 -0.26 7.78
CA HIS A 181 0.96 -1.43 6.90
C HIS A 181 2.07 -1.34 5.85
N ARG A 182 2.20 -0.18 5.18
CA ARG A 182 3.23 0.05 4.14
C ARG A 182 4.63 0.09 4.75
N GLY A 183 4.81 0.78 5.87
CA GLY A 183 6.10 0.76 6.59
C GLY A 183 6.50 -0.66 7.01
N ASN A 184 5.54 -1.48 7.47
CA ASN A 184 5.78 -2.88 7.83
C ASN A 184 6.18 -3.72 6.62
N SER A 185 5.43 -3.66 5.50
CA SER A 185 5.75 -4.40 4.28
C SER A 185 7.10 -3.99 3.68
N MET A 186 7.42 -2.70 3.67
CA MET A 186 8.69 -2.19 3.14
C MET A 186 9.90 -2.63 4.00
N ARG A 187 9.78 -2.66 5.33
CA ARG A 187 10.83 -3.18 6.21
C ARG A 187 11.06 -4.66 6.02
N GLU A 188 9.97 -5.44 5.92
CA GLU A 188 10.06 -6.87 5.62
C GLU A 188 10.69 -7.10 4.25
N PHE A 189 10.25 -6.37 3.23
CA PHE A 189 10.81 -6.43 1.88
C PHE A 189 12.29 -6.09 1.87
N ALA A 190 12.72 -5.01 2.51
CA ALA A 190 14.12 -4.60 2.58
C ALA A 190 15.00 -5.65 3.26
N ALA A 191 14.52 -6.27 4.34
CA ALA A 191 15.25 -7.34 5.04
C ALA A 191 15.41 -8.58 4.15
N LYS A 192 14.35 -9.01 3.48
CA LYS A 192 14.36 -10.14 2.53
C LYS A 192 15.25 -9.83 1.32
N LEU A 193 15.13 -8.63 0.73
CA LEU A 193 15.92 -8.20 -0.43
C LEU A 193 17.42 -8.22 -0.12
N ARG A 194 17.83 -7.73 1.05
CA ARG A 194 19.21 -7.77 1.49
C ARG A 194 19.78 -9.19 1.59
N GLN A 195 18.97 -10.15 2.00
CA GLN A 195 19.37 -11.56 2.05
C GLN A 195 19.43 -12.18 0.65
N PHE A 196 18.50 -11.80 -0.20
CA PHE A 196 18.36 -12.30 -1.56
C PHE A 196 19.50 -11.83 -2.49
N LEU A 197 20.14 -10.70 -2.17
CA LEU A 197 21.22 -10.09 -2.95
C LEU A 197 22.63 -10.57 -2.51
N LYS A 198 22.72 -11.37 -1.46
CA LYS A 198 23.99 -11.98 -1.00
C LYS A 198 24.27 -13.28 -1.75
#